data_3302754baedb72433ad6058f9d1eaf8e
#
_entry.id   3302754baedb72433ad6058f9d1eaf8e
#
_cell.length_a   1.000
_cell.length_b   1.000
_cell.length_c   1.000
_cell.angle_alpha   90.00
_cell.angle_beta   90.00
_cell.angle_gamma   90.00
#
_symmetry.space_group_name_H-M   'P 1'
#
loop_
_entity.id
_entity.type
_entity.pdbx_description
1 polymer ?
#
loop_
_entity_poly.entity_id
_entity_poly.type
_entity_poly.pdbx_seq_one_letter_code
_entity_poly.pdbx_strand_id
1 'polypeptide(L)'
;NKHGQLEKVLFHHVGVDYCPDCLGIWFDKNELAYAKDDKDKQLNWLDIDIWRDKGRFKISPSDRRCPVDRVPLVEVHYDDSKVKIDFCKHCNGIWLDRGEFKQIMVYLKTKFDYEILHRYTKNLAFESWEVFAGPQKFREELADFLMLIKLFNYKFVVQHPLLNSWIENSQK
;
A
#
# COMPACT_ATOMS: atom_id res chain seq x y z
N ASN A 1 17.51 -23.65 9.11
CA ASN A 1 17.15 -22.43 9.85
C ASN A 1 17.99 -22.35 11.12
N LYS A 2 18.65 -21.20 11.35
CA LYS A 2 19.45 -20.93 12.57
C LYS A 2 18.55 -20.41 13.72
N HIS A 3 17.24 -20.34 13.50
CA HIS A 3 16.28 -19.75 14.44
C HIS A 3 15.58 -20.83 15.25
N GLY A 4 15.24 -20.48 16.49
CA GLY A 4 14.53 -21.34 17.42
C GLY A 4 13.08 -21.65 17.00
N GLN A 5 12.31 -22.15 17.93
CA GLN A 5 10.89 -22.44 17.70
C GLN A 5 10.12 -21.12 17.54
N LEU A 6 9.20 -21.08 16.56
CA LEU A 6 8.30 -19.94 16.38
C LEU A 6 7.26 -19.94 17.51
N GLU A 7 6.89 -18.76 17.96
CA GLU A 7 5.90 -18.51 19.00
C GLU A 7 4.62 -17.96 18.37
N LYS A 8 3.46 -18.45 18.77
CA LYS A 8 2.18 -17.90 18.32
C LYS A 8 1.85 -16.62 19.09
N VAL A 9 1.66 -15.55 18.36
CA VAL A 9 1.33 -14.22 18.91
C VAL A 9 0.15 -13.61 18.17
N LEU A 10 -0.55 -12.66 18.81
CA LEU A 10 -1.55 -11.85 18.14
C LEU A 10 -0.90 -10.60 17.53
N PHE A 11 -1.01 -10.47 16.24
CA PHE A 11 -0.52 -9.32 15.49
C PHE A 11 -1.67 -8.68 14.71
N HIS A 12 -2.08 -7.47 15.09
CA HIS A 12 -3.28 -6.82 14.56
C HIS A 12 -4.49 -7.77 14.52
N HIS A 13 -4.83 -8.34 15.69
CA HIS A 13 -5.92 -9.30 15.90
C HIS A 13 -5.85 -10.60 15.06
N VAL A 14 -4.74 -10.83 14.36
CA VAL A 14 -4.47 -12.06 13.60
C VAL A 14 -3.45 -12.91 14.36
N GLY A 15 -3.72 -14.20 14.49
CA GLY A 15 -2.76 -15.15 15.08
C GLY A 15 -1.67 -15.45 14.06
N VAL A 16 -0.42 -15.14 14.38
CA VAL A 16 0.75 -15.33 13.51
C VAL A 16 1.87 -16.05 14.25
N ASP A 17 2.83 -16.58 13.51
CA ASP A 17 4.01 -17.23 14.07
C ASP A 17 5.20 -16.25 14.08
N TYR A 18 5.71 -15.95 15.26
CA TYR A 18 6.77 -14.96 15.51
C TYR A 18 8.08 -15.62 15.89
N CYS A 19 9.19 -15.12 15.38
CA CYS A 19 10.53 -15.56 15.78
C CYS A 19 11.14 -14.59 16.81
N PRO A 20 11.39 -15.01 18.06
CA PRO A 20 12.00 -14.14 19.06
C PRO A 20 13.45 -13.79 18.76
N ASP A 21 14.16 -14.63 17.98
CA ASP A 21 15.59 -14.40 17.67
C ASP A 21 15.81 -13.28 16.66
N CYS A 22 15.05 -13.27 15.55
CA CYS A 22 15.22 -12.29 14.47
C CYS A 22 14.08 -11.27 14.37
N LEU A 23 13.04 -11.42 15.19
CA LEU A 23 11.86 -10.57 15.21
C LEU A 23 11.08 -10.58 13.88
N GLY A 24 11.26 -11.61 13.08
CA GLY A 24 10.49 -11.87 11.86
C GLY A 24 9.15 -12.54 12.19
N ILE A 25 8.22 -12.43 11.26
CA ILE A 25 6.86 -12.93 11.38
C ILE A 25 6.54 -13.82 10.19
N TRP A 26 6.00 -15.00 10.47
CA TRP A 26 5.39 -15.85 9.46
C TRP A 26 3.89 -15.64 9.46
N PHE A 27 3.35 -15.38 8.29
CA PHE A 27 1.94 -15.28 8.01
C PHE A 27 1.51 -16.49 7.18
N ASP A 28 0.56 -17.25 7.67
CA ASP A 28 -0.12 -18.25 6.86
C ASP A 28 -0.96 -17.58 5.75
N LYS A 29 -1.45 -18.37 4.81
CA LYS A 29 -2.26 -17.89 3.70
C LYS A 29 -3.37 -16.94 4.19
N ASN A 30 -3.45 -15.75 3.62
CA ASN A 30 -4.40 -14.67 3.90
C ASN A 30 -4.18 -13.90 5.22
N GLU A 31 -3.39 -14.37 6.17
CA GLU A 31 -3.18 -13.66 7.46
C GLU A 31 -2.58 -12.27 7.27
N LEU A 32 -1.65 -12.11 6.32
CA LEU A 32 -1.08 -10.80 6.00
C LEU A 32 -2.15 -9.82 5.49
N ALA A 33 -3.10 -10.29 4.67
CA ALA A 33 -4.21 -9.46 4.19
C ALA A 33 -5.10 -9.02 5.36
N TYR A 34 -5.46 -9.94 6.26
CA TYR A 34 -6.26 -9.61 7.43
C TYR A 34 -5.54 -8.65 8.38
N ALA A 35 -4.24 -8.84 8.63
CA ALA A 35 -3.46 -7.92 9.46
C ALA A 35 -3.36 -6.51 8.84
N LYS A 36 -3.25 -6.41 7.51
CA LYS A 36 -3.30 -5.13 6.79
C LYS A 36 -4.67 -4.45 6.98
N ASP A 37 -5.75 -5.17 6.78
CA ASP A 37 -7.11 -4.66 6.84
C ASP A 37 -7.48 -4.20 8.27
N ASP A 38 -7.03 -4.93 9.28
CA ASP A 38 -7.20 -4.52 10.67
C ASP A 38 -6.38 -3.26 11.01
N LYS A 39 -5.15 -3.17 10.50
CA LYS A 39 -4.27 -2.02 10.72
C LYS A 39 -4.81 -0.75 10.07
N ASP A 40 -5.37 -0.83 8.88
CA ASP A 40 -5.92 0.31 8.16
C ASP A 40 -7.10 -0.09 7.27
N LYS A 41 -8.31 0.18 7.77
CA LYS A 41 -9.57 -0.17 7.08
C LYS A 41 -9.74 0.53 5.73
N GLN A 42 -9.04 1.63 5.48
CA GLN A 42 -9.09 2.32 4.19
C GLN A 42 -8.37 1.54 3.09
N LEU A 43 -7.53 0.58 3.47
CA LEU A 43 -6.77 -0.27 2.55
C LEU A 43 -7.46 -1.62 2.23
N ASN A 44 -8.69 -1.86 2.69
CA ASN A 44 -9.39 -3.13 2.50
C ASN A 44 -9.59 -3.52 1.03
N TRP A 45 -9.72 -2.53 0.14
CA TRP A 45 -9.91 -2.76 -1.28
C TRP A 45 -8.59 -2.98 -2.05
N LEU A 46 -7.43 -2.72 -1.42
CA LEU A 46 -6.13 -3.02 -2.00
C LEU A 46 -5.77 -4.48 -1.73
N ASP A 47 -5.80 -5.28 -2.76
CA ASP A 47 -5.33 -6.66 -2.71
C ASP A 47 -3.82 -6.72 -2.49
N ILE A 48 -3.40 -7.53 -1.49
CA ILE A 48 -2.00 -7.95 -1.34
C ILE A 48 -1.76 -9.23 -2.17
N ASP A 49 -2.54 -9.47 -3.20
CA ASP A 49 -2.37 -10.67 -4.01
C ASP A 49 -1.11 -10.56 -4.88
N ILE A 50 -0.02 -11.10 -4.34
CA ILE A 50 1.28 -11.19 -5.00
C ILE A 50 1.20 -11.98 -6.32
N TRP A 51 0.11 -12.74 -6.53
CA TRP A 51 -0.02 -13.67 -7.66
C TRP A 51 -0.87 -13.15 -8.80
N ARG A 52 -1.64 -12.10 -8.58
CA ARG A 52 -2.56 -11.58 -9.58
C ARG A 52 -1.83 -11.01 -10.81
N ASP A 53 -0.61 -10.53 -10.61
CA ASP A 53 0.16 -9.90 -11.68
C ASP A 53 1.62 -10.37 -11.68
N LYS A 54 1.82 -11.66 -11.98
CA LYS A 54 3.14 -12.34 -11.95
C LYS A 54 4.22 -11.64 -12.80
N GLY A 55 3.84 -10.85 -13.78
CA GLY A 55 4.78 -10.12 -14.65
C GLY A 55 5.44 -8.91 -13.98
N ARG A 56 4.90 -8.42 -12.88
CA ARG A 56 5.43 -7.25 -12.16
C ARG A 56 6.45 -7.59 -11.08
N PHE A 57 6.50 -8.85 -10.64
CA PHE A 57 7.34 -9.25 -9.52
C PHE A 57 8.68 -9.82 -9.99
N LYS A 58 9.76 -9.26 -9.47
CA LYS A 58 11.08 -9.88 -9.58
C LYS A 58 11.20 -10.95 -8.50
N ILE A 59 11.43 -12.20 -8.93
CA ILE A 59 11.54 -13.35 -8.05
C ILE A 59 13.00 -13.82 -8.07
N SER A 60 13.57 -14.00 -6.88
CA SER A 60 14.89 -14.59 -6.67
C SER A 60 14.84 -15.73 -5.65
N PRO A 61 15.82 -16.64 -5.64
CA PRO A 61 15.92 -17.64 -4.59
C PRO A 61 16.11 -16.97 -3.22
N SER A 62 15.47 -17.50 -2.19
CA SER A 62 15.70 -17.10 -0.80
C SER A 62 16.59 -18.14 -0.09
N ASP A 63 17.40 -17.68 0.85
CA ASP A 63 18.20 -18.56 1.73
C ASP A 63 17.34 -19.22 2.83
N ARG A 64 16.07 -18.89 2.91
CA ARG A 64 15.14 -19.38 3.93
C ARG A 64 14.34 -20.59 3.48
N ARG A 65 13.85 -21.33 4.47
CA ARG A 65 12.93 -22.45 4.28
C ARG A 65 11.61 -22.17 4.95
N CYS A 66 10.54 -22.60 4.30
CA CYS A 66 9.18 -22.56 4.84
C CYS A 66 9.15 -23.25 6.21
N PRO A 67 8.62 -22.62 7.27
CA PRO A 67 8.47 -23.27 8.57
C PRO A 67 7.46 -24.41 8.55
N VAL A 68 6.47 -24.37 7.65
CA VAL A 68 5.41 -25.37 7.52
C VAL A 68 5.87 -26.55 6.65
N ASP A 69 6.24 -26.28 5.39
CA ASP A 69 6.51 -27.29 4.38
C ASP A 69 7.98 -27.67 4.24
N ARG A 70 8.91 -26.94 4.90
CA ARG A 70 10.36 -27.13 4.83
C ARG A 70 10.98 -26.94 3.43
N VAL A 71 10.21 -26.55 2.43
CA VAL A 71 10.69 -26.22 1.08
C VAL A 71 11.42 -24.86 1.06
N PRO A 72 12.35 -24.63 0.11
CA PRO A 72 12.97 -23.32 -0.05
C PRO A 72 11.92 -22.25 -0.36
N LEU A 73 12.05 -21.07 0.28
CA LEU A 73 11.26 -19.90 -0.04
C LEU A 73 11.79 -19.22 -1.30
N VAL A 74 11.01 -18.32 -1.83
CA VAL A 74 11.44 -17.40 -2.89
C VAL A 74 11.31 -15.97 -2.38
N GLU A 75 12.33 -15.17 -2.62
CA GLU A 75 12.30 -13.74 -2.37
C GLU A 75 11.52 -13.06 -3.51
N VAL A 76 10.51 -12.31 -3.15
CA VAL A 76 9.67 -11.57 -4.09
C VAL A 76 9.81 -10.08 -3.79
N HIS A 77 10.16 -9.28 -4.79
CA HIS A 77 10.10 -7.84 -4.69
C HIS A 77 8.63 -7.41 -4.75
N TYR A 78 8.17 -6.76 -3.69
CA TYR A 78 6.77 -6.35 -3.56
C TYR A 78 6.47 -5.16 -4.45
N ASP A 79 5.95 -5.44 -5.66
CA ASP A 79 5.65 -4.48 -6.72
C ASP A 79 6.89 -3.60 -7.06
N ASP A 80 6.72 -2.31 -7.25
CA ASP A 80 7.77 -1.31 -7.44
C ASP A 80 8.30 -0.74 -6.10
N SER A 81 7.90 -1.34 -4.96
CA SER A 81 8.42 -1.01 -3.65
C SER A 81 9.87 -1.50 -3.47
N LYS A 82 10.53 -0.99 -2.43
CA LYS A 82 11.85 -1.49 -2.00
C LYS A 82 11.74 -2.72 -1.09
N VAL A 83 10.52 -3.16 -0.78
CA VAL A 83 10.27 -4.26 0.15
C VAL A 83 10.48 -5.59 -0.57
N LYS A 84 11.21 -6.47 0.08
CA LYS A 84 11.43 -7.84 -0.35
C LYS A 84 10.75 -8.75 0.67
N ILE A 85 9.97 -9.70 0.21
CA ILE A 85 9.26 -10.65 1.06
C ILE A 85 9.63 -12.07 0.68
N ASP A 86 9.75 -12.94 1.66
CA ASP A 86 9.99 -14.36 1.44
C ASP A 86 8.66 -15.12 1.36
N PHE A 87 8.43 -15.81 0.27
CA PHE A 87 7.18 -16.45 -0.05
C PHE A 87 7.33 -17.95 -0.26
N CYS A 88 6.37 -18.74 0.26
CA CYS A 88 6.25 -20.17 -0.01
C CYS A 88 5.31 -20.46 -1.17
N LYS A 89 5.82 -21.03 -2.27
CA LYS A 89 5.00 -21.43 -3.42
C LYS A 89 4.06 -22.61 -3.15
N HIS A 90 4.29 -23.33 -2.07
CA HIS A 90 3.53 -24.53 -1.73
C HIS A 90 2.33 -24.22 -0.81
N CYS A 91 2.57 -23.63 0.37
CA CYS A 91 1.48 -23.29 1.30
C CYS A 91 0.95 -21.86 1.14
N ASN A 92 1.56 -21.04 0.30
CA ASN A 92 1.26 -19.61 0.12
C ASN A 92 1.47 -18.75 1.38
N GLY A 93 2.26 -19.22 2.32
CA GLY A 93 2.66 -18.44 3.48
C GLY A 93 3.77 -17.44 3.15
N ILE A 94 3.88 -16.40 3.96
CA ILE A 94 4.78 -15.27 3.77
C ILE A 94 5.61 -15.05 5.03
N TRP A 95 6.92 -14.92 4.85
CA TRP A 95 7.80 -14.45 5.91
C TRP A 95 8.12 -12.97 5.71
N LEU A 96 7.94 -12.19 6.75
CA LEU A 96 8.38 -10.80 6.80
C LEU A 96 9.47 -10.63 7.85
N ASP A 97 10.55 -9.96 7.46
CA ASP A 97 11.57 -9.51 8.39
C ASP A 97 11.09 -8.33 9.21
N ARG A 98 11.82 -8.06 10.29
CA ARG A 98 11.51 -6.93 11.19
C ARG A 98 11.37 -5.62 10.41
N GLY A 99 10.20 -5.00 10.50
CA GLY A 99 9.90 -3.71 9.91
C GLY A 99 9.34 -3.76 8.49
N GLU A 100 9.38 -4.90 7.78
CA GLU A 100 8.85 -5.01 6.42
C GLU A 100 7.33 -4.79 6.38
N PHE A 101 6.60 -5.32 7.36
CA PHE A 101 5.16 -5.02 7.46
C PHE A 101 4.88 -3.51 7.46
N LYS A 102 5.63 -2.73 8.27
CA LYS A 102 5.49 -1.28 8.30
C LYS A 102 5.80 -0.65 6.93
N GLN A 103 6.83 -1.13 6.26
CA GLN A 103 7.21 -0.63 4.93
C GLN A 103 6.12 -0.94 3.89
N ILE A 104 5.52 -2.14 3.93
CA ILE A 104 4.38 -2.52 3.09
C ILE A 104 3.20 -1.57 3.35
N MET A 105 2.85 -1.30 4.62
CA MET A 105 1.75 -0.41 4.96
C MET A 105 1.98 1.02 4.46
N VAL A 106 3.20 1.54 4.60
CA VAL A 106 3.56 2.87 4.07
C VAL A 106 3.45 2.90 2.55
N TYR A 107 3.97 1.88 1.87
CA TYR A 107 3.88 1.77 0.42
C TYR A 107 2.44 1.72 -0.08
N LEU A 108 1.59 0.87 0.52
CA LEU A 108 0.17 0.75 0.17
C LEU A 108 -0.58 2.06 0.39
N LYS A 109 -0.28 2.77 1.49
CA LYS A 109 -0.89 4.07 1.76
C LYS A 109 -0.51 5.12 0.72
N THR A 110 0.75 5.17 0.33
CA THR A 110 1.23 6.07 -0.74
C THR A 110 0.55 5.75 -2.08
N LYS A 111 0.40 4.46 -2.40
CA LYS A 111 -0.28 4.01 -3.61
C LYS A 111 -1.76 4.36 -3.60
N PHE A 112 -2.42 4.18 -2.45
CA PHE A 112 -3.81 4.59 -2.22
C PHE A 112 -4.01 6.08 -2.47
N ASP A 113 -3.16 6.93 -1.87
CA ASP A 113 -3.24 8.38 -2.04
C ASP A 113 -3.02 8.79 -3.50
N TYR A 114 -2.08 8.13 -4.20
CA TYR A 114 -1.82 8.35 -5.63
C TYR A 114 -3.02 7.94 -6.51
N GLU A 115 -3.63 6.78 -6.27
CA GLU A 115 -4.79 6.32 -7.06
C GLU A 115 -6.02 7.21 -6.86
N ILE A 116 -6.26 7.64 -5.62
CA ILE A 116 -7.31 8.62 -5.34
C ILE A 116 -7.04 9.91 -6.09
N LEU A 117 -5.82 10.45 -5.98
CA LEU A 117 -5.43 11.67 -6.67
C LEU A 117 -5.61 11.54 -8.19
N HIS A 118 -5.17 10.41 -8.77
CA HIS A 118 -5.29 10.17 -10.20
C HIS A 118 -6.76 10.09 -10.65
N ARG A 119 -7.64 9.45 -9.88
CA ARG A 119 -9.09 9.43 -10.16
C ARG A 119 -9.70 10.82 -10.07
N TYR A 120 -9.37 11.60 -9.05
CA TYR A 120 -9.84 12.97 -8.90
C TYR A 120 -9.38 13.88 -10.03
N THR A 121 -8.09 13.82 -10.41
CA THR A 121 -7.56 14.64 -11.50
C THR A 121 -8.16 14.26 -12.86
N LYS A 122 -8.42 12.97 -13.10
CA LYS A 122 -9.08 12.50 -14.31
C LYS A 122 -10.54 12.97 -14.40
N ASN A 123 -11.28 12.92 -13.30
CA ASN A 123 -12.65 13.40 -13.24
C ASN A 123 -12.71 14.93 -13.40
N LEU A 124 -11.81 15.67 -12.72
CA LEU A 124 -11.67 17.12 -12.90
C LEU A 124 -11.36 17.52 -14.34
N ALA A 125 -10.46 16.78 -15.02
CA ALA A 125 -10.15 17.03 -16.42
C ALA A 125 -11.35 16.76 -17.33
N PHE A 126 -12.15 15.73 -17.04
CA PHE A 126 -13.35 15.40 -17.80
C PHE A 126 -14.45 16.43 -17.57
N GLU A 127 -14.72 16.79 -16.32
CA GLU A 127 -15.73 17.81 -15.97
C GLU A 127 -15.34 19.20 -16.51
N SER A 128 -14.04 19.58 -16.43
CA SER A 128 -13.58 20.84 -17.02
C SER A 128 -13.73 20.86 -18.54
N TRP A 129 -13.55 19.72 -19.22
CA TRP A 129 -13.78 19.61 -20.66
C TRP A 129 -15.24 19.80 -21.02
N GLU A 130 -16.19 19.23 -20.26
CA GLU A 130 -17.63 19.43 -20.45
C GLU A 130 -18.03 20.89 -20.24
N VAL A 131 -17.47 21.57 -19.24
CA VAL A 131 -17.68 23.01 -18.98
C VAL A 131 -17.25 23.87 -20.15
N PHE A 132 -16.09 23.55 -20.77
CA PHE A 132 -15.59 24.31 -21.93
C PHE A 132 -16.26 23.95 -23.25
N ALA A 133 -16.83 22.74 -23.38
CA ALA A 133 -17.47 22.25 -24.60
C ALA A 133 -18.99 22.39 -24.63
N GLY A 134 -19.64 22.71 -23.50
CA GLY A 134 -21.09 22.77 -23.37
C GLY A 134 -21.69 24.18 -23.44
N PRO A 135 -22.97 24.33 -23.91
CA PRO A 135 -23.61 25.63 -24.08
C PRO A 135 -24.28 26.22 -22.82
N GLN A 136 -24.09 25.64 -21.61
CA GLN A 136 -24.83 26.03 -20.41
C GLN A 136 -23.98 26.65 -19.29
N LYS A 137 -24.47 27.81 -18.83
CA LYS A 137 -24.22 28.52 -17.55
C LYS A 137 -22.82 28.43 -16.91
N PHE A 138 -21.83 28.93 -17.58
CA PHE A 138 -20.45 29.09 -17.16
C PHE A 138 -20.21 29.56 -15.69
N ARG A 139 -21.12 30.35 -15.13
CA ARG A 139 -20.91 30.94 -13.79
C ARG A 139 -21.21 30.00 -12.62
N GLU A 140 -22.18 29.11 -12.76
CA GLU A 140 -22.54 28.14 -11.70
C GLU A 140 -21.52 27.00 -11.67
N GLU A 141 -21.12 26.51 -12.83
CA GLU A 141 -20.12 25.45 -12.98
C GLU A 141 -18.72 25.88 -12.58
N LEU A 142 -18.36 27.18 -12.81
CA LEU A 142 -17.10 27.74 -12.32
C LEU A 142 -17.05 27.79 -10.78
N ALA A 143 -18.18 28.03 -10.12
CA ALA A 143 -18.27 28.04 -8.66
C ALA A 143 -18.06 26.63 -8.09
N ASP A 144 -18.63 25.59 -8.70
CA ASP A 144 -18.47 24.20 -8.31
C ASP A 144 -17.03 23.71 -8.56
N PHE A 145 -16.42 24.11 -9.68
CA PHE A 145 -15.02 23.84 -9.98
C PHE A 145 -14.06 24.50 -8.96
N LEU A 146 -14.28 25.74 -8.58
CA LEU A 146 -13.50 26.44 -7.56
C LEU A 146 -13.69 25.81 -6.16
N MET A 147 -14.87 25.29 -5.88
CA MET A 147 -15.14 24.57 -4.64
C MET A 147 -14.39 23.23 -4.58
N LEU A 148 -14.33 22.49 -5.68
CA LEU A 148 -13.54 21.28 -5.81
C LEU A 148 -12.04 21.54 -5.67
N ILE A 149 -11.49 22.60 -6.29
CA ILE A 149 -10.11 23.03 -6.11
C ILE A 149 -9.83 23.40 -4.65
N LYS A 150 -10.75 24.07 -3.98
CA LYS A 150 -10.62 24.45 -2.56
C LYS A 150 -10.63 23.26 -1.63
N LEU A 151 -11.48 22.26 -1.89
CA LEU A 151 -11.48 20.97 -1.19
C LEU A 151 -10.21 20.16 -1.44
N PHE A 152 -9.72 20.16 -2.67
CA PHE A 152 -8.46 19.55 -3.06
C PHE A 152 -7.27 20.18 -2.33
N ASN A 153 -7.16 21.51 -2.33
CA ASN A 153 -6.13 22.22 -1.58
C ASN A 153 -6.22 21.94 -0.08
N TYR A 154 -7.41 21.94 0.51
CA TYR A 154 -7.58 21.66 1.93
C TYR A 154 -7.13 20.24 2.30
N LYS A 155 -7.50 19.23 1.51
CA LYS A 155 -7.20 17.83 1.82
C LYS A 155 -5.75 17.46 1.48
N PHE A 156 -5.18 18.02 0.42
CA PHE A 156 -3.84 17.68 -0.07
C PHE A 156 -2.74 18.53 0.60
N VAL A 157 -2.95 19.83 0.71
CA VAL A 157 -1.95 20.77 1.27
C VAL A 157 -1.83 20.61 2.78
N VAL A 158 -2.95 20.40 3.49
CA VAL A 158 -2.94 20.19 4.96
C VAL A 158 -2.32 18.84 5.35
N GLN A 159 -2.39 17.83 4.49
CA GLN A 159 -1.80 16.51 4.77
C GLN A 159 -0.33 16.36 4.33
N HIS A 160 0.19 17.28 3.52
CA HIS A 160 1.58 17.25 3.03
C HIS A 160 2.35 18.51 3.41
N PRO A 161 2.96 18.56 4.61
CA PRO A 161 3.66 19.76 5.11
C PRO A 161 4.79 20.27 4.21
N LEU A 162 5.37 19.42 3.36
CA LEU A 162 6.41 19.82 2.41
C LEU A 162 5.87 20.69 1.25
N LEU A 163 4.59 20.55 0.89
CA LEU A 163 3.95 21.38 -0.14
C LEU A 163 3.56 22.75 0.43
N ASN A 164 3.20 22.83 1.72
CA ASN A 164 2.93 24.10 2.38
C ASN A 164 4.14 25.05 2.34
N SER A 165 5.34 24.52 2.61
CA SER A 165 6.57 25.34 2.58
C SER A 165 6.92 25.85 1.17
N TRP A 166 6.52 25.11 0.13
CA TRP A 166 6.76 25.50 -1.26
C TRP A 166 5.80 26.61 -1.72
N ILE A 167 4.52 26.51 -1.32
CA ILE A 167 3.48 27.52 -1.64
C ILE A 167 3.75 28.83 -0.92
N GLU A 168 4.16 28.81 0.36
CA GLU A 168 4.53 30.01 1.13
C GLU A 168 5.76 30.73 0.56
N ASN A 169 6.72 29.98 0.02
CA ASN A 169 7.91 30.58 -0.62
C ASN A 169 7.64 31.14 -2.04
N SER A 170 6.54 30.77 -2.67
CA SER A 170 6.15 31.25 -4.02
C SER A 170 5.33 32.55 -3.98
N GLN A 171 4.93 33.02 -2.79
CA GLN A 171 4.14 34.25 -2.59
C GLN A 171 4.99 35.42 -2.07
N LYS A 172 6.30 35.25 -2.00
CA LYS A 172 7.28 36.31 -1.73
C LYS A 172 8.02 36.70 -3.01
#